data_962ac0507b3239a4d16d2179d3e9a95f
#
_entry.id   962ac0507b3239a4d16d2179d3e9a95f
#
_cell.length_a   1.000
_cell.length_b   1.000
_cell.length_c   1.000
_cell.angle_alpha   90.00
_cell.angle_beta   90.00
_cell.angle_gamma   90.00
#
_symmetry.space_group_name_H-M   'P 1'
#
loop_
_entity.id
_entity.type
_entity.pdbx_description
1 polymer ?
#
loop_
_entity_poly.entity_id
_entity_poly.type
_entity_poly.pdbx_seq_one_letter_code
_entity_poly.pdbx_strand_id
1 'polypeptide(L)'
;MKRFALAMVTLVVCAGAQAASEEVEMNLVTSQGVGQSIGTVKITETDKGLEFAPDLKALPPGEHGYHVHAKGSCQPAMKEGKPSAAEAAGGHLDPHNSGKHEGPEGMGHLGDLPVLVVNNDGKATDPVVSPRLKKIDEVKGKALMIHVGGDNMSDQPKPLGGGGARYACGVI
;
A
#
# COMPACT_ATOMS: atom_id res chain seq x y z
N MET A 1 48.42 41.94 33.24
CA MET A 1 47.87 41.52 31.96
C MET A 1 47.08 40.22 32.15
N LYS A 2 45.72 40.28 32.24
CA LYS A 2 44.82 39.13 32.46
C LYS A 2 44.41 38.61 31.09
N ARG A 3 44.80 37.36 30.76
CA ARG A 3 44.38 36.66 29.53
C ARG A 3 43.04 36.00 29.76
N PHE A 4 41.98 36.48 29.12
CA PHE A 4 40.67 35.78 29.06
C PHE A 4 40.75 34.70 27.98
N ALA A 5 40.62 33.44 28.39
CA ALA A 5 40.44 32.33 27.46
C ALA A 5 38.95 32.21 27.08
N LEU A 6 38.63 32.44 25.83
CA LEU A 6 37.27 32.27 25.28
C LEU A 6 37.08 30.79 24.95
N ALA A 7 36.30 30.09 25.74
CA ALA A 7 35.94 28.69 25.47
C ALA A 7 34.85 28.68 24.41
N MET A 8 35.16 28.16 23.21
CA MET A 8 34.23 27.96 22.11
C MET A 8 33.47 26.66 22.36
N VAL A 9 32.19 26.76 22.70
CA VAL A 9 31.31 25.60 22.83
C VAL A 9 30.78 25.27 21.45
N THR A 10 31.26 24.18 20.86
CA THR A 10 30.74 23.62 19.60
C THR A 10 29.45 22.82 19.87
N LEU A 11 28.32 23.34 19.43
CA LEU A 11 27.04 22.65 19.49
C LEU A 11 27.02 21.59 18.36
N VAL A 12 27.11 20.31 18.71
CA VAL A 12 26.94 19.21 17.77
C VAL A 12 25.42 19.00 17.57
N VAL A 13 24.90 19.46 16.45
CA VAL A 13 23.52 19.16 16.04
C VAL A 13 23.50 17.75 15.45
N CYS A 14 23.03 16.77 16.21
CA CYS A 14 22.70 15.45 15.68
C CYS A 14 21.45 15.58 14.81
N ALA A 15 21.61 15.69 13.48
CA ALA A 15 20.52 15.50 12.53
C ALA A 15 20.12 14.01 12.56
N GLY A 16 19.04 13.69 13.26
CA GLY A 16 18.43 12.36 13.20
C GLY A 16 17.99 12.10 11.75
N ALA A 17 18.44 10.99 11.16
CA ALA A 17 17.93 10.55 9.87
C ALA A 17 16.43 10.21 10.03
N GLN A 18 15.56 11.00 9.40
CA GLN A 18 14.14 10.72 9.36
C GLN A 18 13.90 9.60 8.33
N ALA A 19 13.10 8.59 8.71
CA ALA A 19 12.71 7.52 7.79
C ALA A 19 11.97 8.12 6.58
N ALA A 20 12.30 7.62 5.38
CA ALA A 20 11.61 8.05 4.18
C ALA A 20 10.13 7.63 4.26
N SER A 21 9.23 8.54 3.87
CA SER A 21 7.79 8.28 3.87
C SER A 21 7.11 8.93 2.67
N GLU A 22 6.02 8.30 2.20
CA GLU A 22 5.14 8.77 1.13
C GLU A 22 3.69 8.70 1.62
N GLU A 23 2.84 9.64 1.20
CA GLU A 23 1.42 9.62 1.53
C GLU A 23 0.60 9.40 0.25
N VAL A 24 -0.29 8.42 0.28
CA VAL A 24 -1.10 7.99 -0.85
C VAL A 24 -2.56 8.29 -0.57
N GLU A 25 -3.17 9.15 -1.39
CA GLU A 25 -4.60 9.38 -1.33
C GLU A 25 -5.36 8.19 -1.94
N MET A 26 -6.29 7.61 -1.18
CA MET A 26 -7.12 6.48 -1.59
C MET A 26 -8.51 6.95 -2.02
N ASN A 27 -8.95 6.51 -3.18
CA ASN A 27 -10.22 6.87 -3.78
C ASN A 27 -11.05 5.64 -4.11
N LEU A 28 -12.37 5.73 -3.93
CA LEU A 28 -13.28 4.71 -4.46
C LEU A 28 -13.12 4.60 -5.97
N VAL A 29 -13.27 3.38 -6.51
CA VAL A 29 -13.18 3.15 -7.95
C VAL A 29 -14.39 2.41 -8.47
N THR A 30 -14.81 2.78 -9.68
CA THR A 30 -15.92 2.16 -10.39
C THR A 30 -15.54 1.91 -11.85
N SER A 31 -16.39 1.22 -12.58
CA SER A 31 -16.23 1.06 -14.05
C SER A 31 -16.33 2.38 -14.83
N GLN A 32 -16.80 3.48 -14.20
CA GLN A 32 -16.88 4.81 -14.78
C GLN A 32 -15.64 5.65 -14.47
N GLY A 33 -14.84 5.29 -13.48
CA GLY A 33 -13.62 6.02 -13.11
C GLY A 33 -13.34 6.07 -11.62
N VAL A 34 -12.47 7.00 -11.27
CA VAL A 34 -12.07 7.30 -9.89
C VAL A 34 -13.14 8.18 -9.24
N GLY A 35 -13.58 7.78 -8.06
CA GLY A 35 -14.62 8.45 -7.28
C GLY A 35 -14.05 9.33 -6.16
N GLN A 36 -14.81 9.47 -5.08
CA GLN A 36 -14.44 10.29 -3.93
C GLN A 36 -13.29 9.69 -3.12
N SER A 37 -12.52 10.58 -2.48
CA SER A 37 -11.48 10.19 -1.52
C SER A 37 -12.09 9.56 -0.26
N ILE A 38 -11.44 8.53 0.23
CA ILE A 38 -11.79 7.83 1.47
C ILE A 38 -10.73 7.97 2.56
N GLY A 39 -9.69 8.79 2.33
CA GLY A 39 -8.59 9.04 3.25
C GLY A 39 -7.24 8.76 2.63
N THR A 40 -6.24 8.56 3.46
CA THR A 40 -4.85 8.35 3.02
C THR A 40 -4.23 7.10 3.62
N VAL A 41 -3.14 6.64 3.00
CA VAL A 41 -2.24 5.62 3.55
C VAL A 41 -0.83 6.22 3.56
N LYS A 42 -0.23 6.30 4.74
CA LYS A 42 1.18 6.67 4.86
C LYS A 42 2.04 5.43 4.73
N ILE A 43 2.97 5.45 3.77
CA ILE A 43 3.97 4.40 3.57
C ILE A 43 5.28 4.87 4.19
N THR A 44 5.90 4.07 5.04
CA THR A 44 7.15 4.42 5.73
C THR A 44 8.16 3.29 5.63
N GLU A 45 9.43 3.64 5.33
CA GLU A 45 10.54 2.69 5.38
C GLU A 45 10.89 2.37 6.84
N THR A 46 10.86 1.09 7.21
CA THR A 46 11.25 0.60 8.52
C THR A 46 12.32 -0.50 8.42
N ASP A 47 12.94 -0.85 9.52
CA ASP A 47 13.88 -1.99 9.59
C ASP A 47 13.21 -3.34 9.30
N LYS A 48 11.89 -3.44 9.54
CA LYS A 48 11.10 -4.65 9.27
C LYS A 48 10.61 -4.74 7.83
N GLY A 49 10.53 -3.62 7.11
CA GLY A 49 9.98 -3.53 5.76
C GLY A 49 9.19 -2.24 5.56
N LEU A 50 8.41 -2.15 4.46
CA LEU A 50 7.50 -1.03 4.28
C LEU A 50 6.28 -1.18 5.19
N GLU A 51 6.05 -0.19 6.03
CA GLU A 51 4.83 -0.04 6.81
C GLU A 51 3.81 0.77 6.02
N PHE A 52 2.58 0.28 5.95
CA PHE A 52 1.42 0.93 5.37
C PHE A 52 0.46 1.27 6.50
N ALA A 53 0.41 2.54 6.88
CA ALA A 53 -0.43 3.05 7.97
C ALA A 53 -1.66 3.75 7.37
N PRO A 54 -2.85 3.10 7.36
CA PRO A 54 -4.07 3.67 6.82
C PRO A 54 -4.71 4.66 7.79
N ASP A 55 -5.32 5.70 7.24
CA ASP A 55 -6.34 6.55 7.86
C ASP A 55 -7.52 6.63 6.89
N LEU A 56 -8.31 5.55 6.84
CA LEU A 56 -9.36 5.34 5.85
C LEU A 56 -10.74 5.24 6.50
N LYS A 57 -11.75 5.62 5.73
CA LYS A 57 -13.16 5.59 6.12
C LYS A 57 -14.05 5.15 4.95
N ALA A 58 -15.34 4.94 5.22
CA ALA A 58 -16.33 4.58 4.21
C ALA A 58 -16.01 3.25 3.49
N LEU A 59 -15.38 2.32 4.19
CA LEU A 59 -15.13 0.95 3.74
C LEU A 59 -16.17 -0.01 4.36
N PRO A 60 -16.55 -1.09 3.69
CA PRO A 60 -17.32 -2.15 4.32
C PRO A 60 -16.54 -2.77 5.49
N PRO A 61 -17.16 -3.07 6.64
CA PRO A 61 -16.50 -3.77 7.73
C PRO A 61 -16.02 -5.17 7.33
N GLY A 62 -14.86 -5.60 7.87
CA GLY A 62 -14.28 -6.91 7.65
C GLY A 62 -12.85 -6.86 7.12
N GLU A 63 -12.38 -8.00 6.65
CA GLU A 63 -11.06 -8.15 6.03
C GLU A 63 -11.16 -7.91 4.53
N HIS A 64 -10.19 -7.17 4.00
CA HIS A 64 -10.08 -6.86 2.57
C HIS A 64 -8.71 -7.26 2.03
N GLY A 65 -8.70 -7.83 0.81
CA GLY A 65 -7.48 -8.00 0.06
C GLY A 65 -6.82 -6.64 -0.17
N TYR A 66 -5.51 -6.55 0.10
CA TYR A 66 -4.76 -5.33 0.08
C TYR A 66 -3.43 -5.56 -0.64
N HIS A 67 -3.23 -4.89 -1.77
CA HIS A 67 -2.12 -5.23 -2.66
C HIS A 67 -1.54 -4.00 -3.34
N VAL A 68 -0.24 -4.07 -3.67
CA VAL A 68 0.38 -3.17 -4.63
C VAL A 68 0.24 -3.78 -6.03
N HIS A 69 -0.34 -3.03 -6.96
CA HIS A 69 -0.51 -3.40 -8.38
C HIS A 69 0.60 -2.83 -9.26
N ALA A 70 0.86 -3.48 -10.38
CA ALA A 70 2.05 -3.26 -11.21
C ALA A 70 2.14 -1.89 -11.87
N LYS A 71 1.02 -1.19 -12.09
CA LYS A 71 0.98 0.10 -12.81
C LYS A 71 0.32 1.18 -11.98
N GLY A 72 0.87 2.40 -11.98
CA GLY A 72 0.35 3.57 -11.26
C GLY A 72 -0.86 4.19 -11.95
N SER A 73 -1.97 3.46 -12.01
CA SER A 73 -3.20 3.95 -12.58
C SER A 73 -4.42 3.38 -11.87
N CYS A 74 -5.33 4.24 -11.43
CA CYS A 74 -6.62 3.84 -10.86
C CYS A 74 -7.76 3.92 -11.89
N GLN A 75 -7.44 4.14 -13.16
CA GLN A 75 -8.44 4.26 -14.21
C GLN A 75 -9.07 2.91 -14.57
N PRO A 76 -10.35 2.89 -14.97
CA PRO A 76 -10.96 1.68 -15.51
C PRO A 76 -10.29 1.30 -16.84
N ALA A 77 -10.34 0.00 -17.15
CA ALA A 77 -9.98 -0.52 -18.46
C ALA A 77 -10.88 -1.72 -18.80
N MET A 78 -10.78 -2.17 -20.04
CA MET A 78 -11.59 -3.30 -20.50
C MET A 78 -11.05 -4.62 -19.92
N LYS A 79 -11.95 -5.41 -19.33
CA LYS A 79 -11.73 -6.78 -18.89
C LYS A 79 -12.85 -7.65 -19.42
N GLU A 80 -12.52 -8.68 -20.19
CA GLU A 80 -13.51 -9.60 -20.78
C GLU A 80 -14.65 -8.87 -21.52
N GLY A 81 -14.29 -7.81 -22.26
CA GLY A 81 -15.26 -7.04 -23.06
C GLY A 81 -16.12 -6.05 -22.28
N LYS A 82 -15.88 -5.83 -20.98
CA LYS A 82 -16.62 -4.88 -20.13
C LYS A 82 -15.67 -3.92 -19.40
N PRO A 83 -16.07 -2.66 -19.17
CA PRO A 83 -15.31 -1.77 -18.32
C PRO A 83 -15.23 -2.32 -16.89
N SER A 84 -14.02 -2.37 -16.30
CA SER A 84 -13.75 -2.83 -14.95
C SER A 84 -13.02 -1.76 -14.15
N ALA A 85 -13.39 -1.61 -12.89
CA ALA A 85 -12.81 -0.60 -11.99
C ALA A 85 -11.30 -0.78 -11.84
N ALA A 86 -10.55 0.32 -11.95
CA ALA A 86 -9.09 0.38 -11.79
C ALA A 86 -8.29 -0.69 -12.57
N GLU A 87 -8.85 -1.30 -13.63
CA GLU A 87 -8.22 -2.39 -14.35
C GLU A 87 -6.91 -1.96 -15.05
N ALA A 88 -6.74 -0.66 -15.31
CA ALA A 88 -5.50 -0.09 -15.82
C ALA A 88 -4.29 -0.27 -14.89
N ALA A 89 -4.51 -0.55 -13.59
CA ALA A 89 -3.44 -0.89 -12.64
C ALA A 89 -2.74 -2.22 -12.96
N GLY A 90 -3.34 -3.07 -13.78
CA GLY A 90 -2.82 -4.41 -14.08
C GLY A 90 -3.00 -5.41 -12.93
N GLY A 91 -2.20 -6.46 -12.91
CA GLY A 91 -2.14 -7.44 -11.83
C GLY A 91 -1.34 -6.96 -10.62
N HIS A 92 -1.19 -7.84 -9.62
CA HIS A 92 -0.31 -7.58 -8.46
C HIS A 92 1.13 -7.32 -8.94
N LEU A 93 1.88 -6.54 -8.16
CA LEU A 93 3.30 -6.29 -8.43
C LEU A 93 4.08 -7.59 -8.31
N ASP A 94 4.57 -8.10 -9.45
CA ASP A 94 5.32 -9.36 -9.53
C ASP A 94 6.56 -9.21 -10.42
N PRO A 95 7.61 -8.52 -9.94
CA PRO A 95 8.80 -8.26 -10.74
C PRO A 95 9.60 -9.53 -11.06
N HIS A 96 9.35 -10.61 -10.34
CA HIS A 96 10.03 -11.90 -10.53
C HIS A 96 9.24 -12.88 -11.40
N ASN A 97 8.04 -12.49 -11.87
CA ASN A 97 7.14 -13.33 -12.67
C ASN A 97 6.84 -14.69 -11.99
N SER A 98 6.63 -14.67 -10.70
CA SER A 98 6.28 -15.86 -9.91
C SER A 98 4.94 -16.44 -10.35
N GLY A 99 4.00 -15.57 -10.74
CA GLY A 99 2.64 -15.93 -11.13
C GLY A 99 1.84 -16.61 -10.03
N LYS A 100 2.22 -16.40 -8.75
CA LYS A 100 1.61 -17.04 -7.59
C LYS A 100 1.19 -16.02 -6.55
N HIS A 101 0.03 -16.25 -5.95
CA HIS A 101 -0.42 -15.51 -4.78
C HIS A 101 -0.13 -16.32 -3.52
N GLU A 102 0.86 -15.90 -2.75
CA GLU A 102 1.35 -16.62 -1.57
C GLU A 102 1.45 -15.71 -0.32
N GLY A 103 0.82 -14.53 -0.40
CA GLY A 103 0.81 -13.55 0.69
C GLY A 103 2.14 -12.84 0.92
N PRO A 104 2.20 -12.00 1.97
CA PRO A 104 3.31 -11.06 2.18
C PRO A 104 4.64 -11.71 2.53
N GLU A 105 4.64 -12.92 3.08
CA GLU A 105 5.85 -13.66 3.49
C GLU A 105 6.25 -14.75 2.50
N GLY A 106 5.37 -15.12 1.57
CA GLY A 106 5.61 -16.14 0.56
C GLY A 106 6.58 -15.70 -0.54
N MET A 107 6.89 -16.61 -1.46
CA MET A 107 7.76 -16.33 -2.61
C MET A 107 6.99 -15.91 -3.87
N GLY A 108 5.67 -15.69 -3.74
CA GLY A 108 4.78 -15.22 -4.77
C GLY A 108 4.95 -13.72 -5.09
N HIS A 109 3.84 -13.08 -5.52
CA HIS A 109 3.84 -11.66 -5.86
C HIS A 109 4.48 -10.80 -4.76
N LEU A 110 5.35 -9.87 -5.12
CA LEU A 110 5.97 -8.94 -4.17
C LEU A 110 4.94 -7.93 -3.62
N GLY A 111 3.91 -7.65 -4.38
CA GLY A 111 2.84 -6.72 -4.03
C GLY A 111 1.77 -7.27 -3.08
N ASP A 112 1.84 -8.54 -2.67
CA ASP A 112 0.91 -9.09 -1.70
C ASP A 112 1.20 -8.53 -0.30
N LEU A 113 0.21 -7.83 0.29
CA LEU A 113 0.32 -7.24 1.62
C LEU A 113 -0.52 -8.04 2.63
N PRO A 114 -0.31 -7.89 3.95
CA PRO A 114 -1.28 -8.39 4.92
C PRO A 114 -2.67 -7.78 4.66
N VAL A 115 -3.74 -8.50 5.03
CA VAL A 115 -5.12 -8.02 4.86
C VAL A 115 -5.32 -6.66 5.54
N LEU A 116 -6.15 -5.82 4.93
CA LEU A 116 -6.63 -4.60 5.55
C LEU A 116 -7.86 -4.94 6.41
N VAL A 117 -7.77 -4.65 7.70
CA VAL A 117 -8.90 -4.85 8.63
C VAL A 117 -9.70 -3.56 8.76
N VAL A 118 -10.99 -3.64 8.47
CA VAL A 118 -11.94 -2.53 8.61
C VAL A 118 -12.87 -2.81 9.79
N ASN A 119 -12.95 -1.86 10.72
CA ASN A 119 -13.80 -1.98 11.89
C ASN A 119 -15.28 -1.78 11.58
N ASN A 120 -16.16 -1.98 12.59
CA ASN A 120 -17.61 -1.84 12.43
C ASN A 120 -18.09 -0.43 12.07
N ASP A 121 -17.25 0.59 12.29
CA ASP A 121 -17.53 1.98 11.91
C ASP A 121 -17.10 2.30 10.47
N GLY A 122 -16.62 1.30 9.73
CA GLY A 122 -16.14 1.45 8.35
C GLY A 122 -14.79 2.15 8.24
N LYS A 123 -13.95 2.07 9.29
CA LYS A 123 -12.62 2.66 9.34
C LYS A 123 -11.52 1.61 9.34
N ALA A 124 -10.42 1.90 8.66
CA ALA A 124 -9.17 1.15 8.75
C ALA A 124 -8.06 2.09 9.22
N THR A 125 -7.46 1.79 10.37
CA THR A 125 -6.42 2.60 11.04
C THR A 125 -5.25 1.76 11.52
N ASP A 126 -5.34 0.43 11.44
CA ASP A 126 -4.29 -0.47 11.92
C ASP A 126 -3.20 -0.61 10.85
N PRO A 127 -1.94 -0.25 11.14
CA PRO A 127 -0.86 -0.37 10.18
C PRO A 127 -0.50 -1.84 9.92
N VAL A 128 -0.08 -2.12 8.70
CA VAL A 128 0.46 -3.42 8.28
C VAL A 128 1.87 -3.26 7.74
N VAL A 129 2.70 -4.29 7.88
CA VAL A 129 4.09 -4.28 7.39
C VAL A 129 4.26 -5.35 6.33
N SER A 130 4.78 -4.95 5.17
CA SER A 130 5.25 -5.88 4.15
C SER A 130 6.72 -6.19 4.39
N PRO A 131 7.09 -7.39 4.81
CA PRO A 131 8.47 -7.70 5.17
C PRO A 131 9.40 -7.82 3.96
N ARG A 132 8.86 -8.02 2.77
CA ARG A 132 9.61 -8.20 1.52
C ARG A 132 9.89 -6.90 0.78
N LEU A 133 9.00 -5.90 0.90
CA LEU A 133 9.22 -4.55 0.39
C LEU A 133 10.09 -3.78 1.38
N LYS A 134 11.19 -3.17 0.93
CA LYS A 134 12.18 -2.50 1.80
C LYS A 134 12.28 -1.01 1.55
N LYS A 135 12.06 -0.57 0.32
CA LYS A 135 12.22 0.81 -0.12
C LYS A 135 10.96 1.32 -0.82
N ILE A 136 10.63 2.58 -0.59
CA ILE A 136 9.52 3.24 -1.28
C ILE A 136 9.70 3.21 -2.79
N ASP A 137 10.95 3.28 -3.27
CA ASP A 137 11.26 3.21 -4.71
C ASP A 137 10.79 1.91 -5.38
N GLU A 138 10.62 0.81 -4.63
CA GLU A 138 10.11 -0.46 -5.16
C GLU A 138 8.60 -0.39 -5.53
N VAL A 139 7.88 0.53 -4.88
CA VAL A 139 6.42 0.70 -5.07
C VAL A 139 6.05 2.04 -5.71
N LYS A 140 6.98 2.97 -5.84
CA LYS A 140 6.75 4.28 -6.44
C LYS A 140 6.29 4.16 -7.89
N GLY A 141 5.25 4.94 -8.25
CA GLY A 141 4.62 4.84 -9.56
C GLY A 141 3.81 3.56 -9.77
N LYS A 142 3.42 2.88 -8.70
CA LYS A 142 2.52 1.73 -8.66
C LYS A 142 1.16 2.14 -8.10
N ALA A 143 0.19 1.23 -8.06
CA ALA A 143 -1.10 1.50 -7.45
C ALA A 143 -1.32 0.64 -6.21
N LEU A 144 -1.70 1.28 -5.12
CA LEU A 144 -2.19 0.62 -3.91
C LEU A 144 -3.67 0.32 -4.08
N MET A 145 -4.07 -0.92 -3.82
CA MET A 145 -5.41 -1.41 -4.11
C MET A 145 -6.06 -2.07 -2.90
N ILE A 146 -7.33 -1.75 -2.67
CA ILE A 146 -8.21 -2.43 -1.72
C ILE A 146 -9.28 -3.17 -2.51
N HIS A 147 -9.48 -4.45 -2.20
CA HIS A 147 -10.46 -5.31 -2.85
C HIS A 147 -11.78 -5.42 -2.05
N VAL A 148 -12.84 -5.84 -2.71
CA VAL A 148 -14.16 -6.04 -2.06
C VAL A 148 -14.14 -7.21 -1.08
N GLY A 149 -13.47 -8.30 -1.45
CA GLY A 149 -13.35 -9.51 -0.62
C GLY A 149 -12.10 -9.52 0.23
N GLY A 150 -12.02 -10.50 1.14
CA GLY A 150 -10.83 -10.77 1.93
C GLY A 150 -9.70 -11.40 1.11
N ASP A 151 -8.71 -11.93 1.82
CA ASP A 151 -7.56 -12.60 1.20
C ASP A 151 -7.15 -13.80 2.05
N ASN A 152 -7.16 -15.00 1.45
CA ASN A 152 -6.72 -16.22 2.10
C ASN A 152 -5.23 -16.55 1.86
N MET A 153 -4.47 -15.61 1.28
CA MET A 153 -3.04 -15.72 0.98
C MET A 153 -2.69 -16.92 0.08
N SER A 154 -3.61 -17.29 -0.84
CA SER A 154 -3.44 -18.44 -1.71
C SER A 154 -4.25 -18.28 -3.00
N ASP A 155 -3.83 -18.99 -4.07
CA ASP A 155 -4.61 -19.10 -5.30
C ASP A 155 -5.75 -20.13 -5.20
N GLN A 156 -5.88 -20.82 -4.08
CA GLN A 156 -6.92 -21.82 -3.84
C GLN A 156 -7.73 -21.50 -2.58
N PRO A 157 -9.05 -21.73 -2.56
CA PRO A 157 -9.92 -22.24 -3.64
C PRO A 157 -10.29 -21.20 -4.70
N LYS A 158 -9.92 -19.93 -4.50
CA LYS A 158 -10.17 -18.83 -5.44
C LYS A 158 -8.86 -18.13 -5.82
N PRO A 159 -8.65 -17.76 -7.07
CA PRO A 159 -7.45 -17.04 -7.50
C PRO A 159 -7.25 -15.74 -6.68
N LEU A 160 -5.98 -15.37 -6.48
CA LEU A 160 -5.57 -14.11 -5.85
C LEU A 160 -6.26 -13.89 -4.48
N GLY A 161 -6.25 -14.93 -3.64
CA GLY A 161 -6.79 -14.86 -2.28
C GLY A 161 -8.31 -14.72 -2.18
N GLY A 162 -9.01 -14.60 -3.32
CA GLY A 162 -10.44 -14.39 -3.35
C GLY A 162 -10.88 -12.93 -3.20
N GLY A 163 -9.94 -11.97 -3.30
CA GLY A 163 -10.19 -10.53 -3.16
C GLY A 163 -11.28 -9.98 -4.09
N GLY A 164 -11.38 -10.54 -5.30
CA GLY A 164 -12.45 -10.20 -6.24
C GLY A 164 -12.31 -8.79 -6.82
N ALA A 165 -13.43 -8.05 -6.87
CA ALA A 165 -13.47 -6.72 -7.47
C ALA A 165 -12.61 -5.69 -6.70
N ARG A 166 -12.14 -4.65 -7.41
CA ARG A 166 -11.40 -3.53 -6.84
C ARG A 166 -12.38 -2.53 -6.27
N TYR A 167 -12.15 -2.09 -5.03
CA TYR A 167 -13.02 -1.19 -4.28
C TYR A 167 -12.45 0.22 -4.19
N ALA A 168 -11.18 0.33 -3.80
CA ALA A 168 -10.48 1.61 -3.71
C ALA A 168 -9.04 1.50 -4.22
N CYS A 169 -8.50 2.61 -4.72
CA CYS A 169 -7.20 2.69 -5.35
C CYS A 169 -6.55 4.04 -5.09
N GLY A 170 -5.22 4.03 -4.90
CA GLY A 170 -4.37 5.21 -4.84
C GLY A 170 -3.08 4.98 -5.63
N VAL A 171 -2.53 6.03 -6.25
CA VAL A 171 -1.22 5.95 -6.93
C VAL A 171 -0.14 6.38 -5.95
N ILE A 172 0.90 5.55 -5.80
CA ILE A 172 2.07 5.77 -4.94
C ILE A 172 3.09 6.67 -5.63
#